data_411e8e191b92e87a1322fc92ed832938
#
_entry.id   411e8e191b92e87a1322fc92ed832938
#
_cell.length_a   1.000
_cell.length_b   1.000
_cell.length_c   1.000
_cell.angle_alpha   90.00
_cell.angle_beta   90.00
_cell.angle_gamma   90.00
#
_symmetry.space_group_name_H-M   'P 1'
#
loop_
_entity.id
_entity.type
_entity.pdbx_description
1 polymer ?
#
loop_
_entity_poly.entity_id
_entity_poly.type
_entity_poly.pdbx_seq_one_letter_code
_entity_poly.pdbx_strand_id
1 'polypeptide(L)'
;MGSLPRARVTSNRPFLHTGVDFAGPIFLRTAKGRGHKAYKAFLAVFVCFSSKAVHLEAVSDYSADAFLAAFRRFVSRRGLCRAVYSDCGTNFVGADNQLKALFQAANRDVHRVIGHLADEGVQWHFNPPAAPHFGGLWEAAVKSMKRHLRRVIGETTRTFEEMTTFLAEVEACLNSRPLQALTDDPEDLDALTPGHFLIGAPLNAIPEPSTVDIQTNRLSRWRLLQNMRDHLWQRWSREYLQELTPRPKWWTADRNLREGQLCLIKSETTPPSRWPLARVARLHPGEDGQVRVVDLRTANGELTRPVVKLVPLPPADTRAQEPVTCM
;
A
#
# COMPACT_ATOMS: atom_id res chain seq x y z
N MET A 1 20.80 -0.10 15.80
CA MET A 1 19.93 -0.59 14.71
C MET A 1 20.82 -1.13 13.61
N GLY A 2 20.59 -2.35 13.11
CA GLY A 2 21.31 -2.87 11.95
C GLY A 2 20.99 -2.08 10.68
N SER A 3 21.91 -2.14 9.68
CA SER A 3 21.71 -1.50 8.38
C SER A 3 20.51 -2.10 7.65
N LEU A 4 19.73 -1.25 6.97
CA LEU A 4 18.62 -1.72 6.15
C LEU A 4 19.11 -2.57 4.96
N PRO A 5 18.37 -3.62 4.56
CA PRO A 5 18.72 -4.40 3.37
C PRO A 5 18.85 -3.53 2.11
N ARG A 6 19.85 -3.80 1.27
CA ARG A 6 20.10 -3.03 0.02
C ARG A 6 18.84 -2.88 -0.83
N ALA A 7 18.02 -3.93 -0.94
CA ALA A 7 16.78 -3.92 -1.70
C ALA A 7 15.76 -2.85 -1.25
N ARG A 8 15.92 -2.27 -0.05
CA ARG A 8 15.06 -1.21 0.50
C ARG A 8 15.58 0.20 0.27
N VAL A 9 16.89 0.34 0.12
CA VAL A 9 17.56 1.64 0.01
C VAL A 9 18.09 1.94 -1.37
N THR A 10 18.04 0.97 -2.29
CA THR A 10 18.42 1.14 -3.68
C THR A 10 17.19 1.48 -4.51
N SER A 11 17.28 2.53 -5.33
CA SER A 11 16.25 2.89 -6.29
C SER A 11 16.13 1.78 -7.34
N ASN A 12 14.94 1.22 -7.48
CA ASN A 12 14.64 0.14 -8.41
C ASN A 12 13.23 0.33 -8.96
N ARG A 13 12.93 -0.31 -10.11
CA ARG A 13 11.55 -0.34 -10.57
C ARG A 13 10.63 -0.95 -9.51
N PRO A 14 9.35 -0.52 -9.44
CA PRO A 14 8.39 -1.09 -8.51
C PRO A 14 8.32 -2.62 -8.62
N PHE A 15 8.18 -3.28 -7.47
CA PHE A 15 8.06 -4.73 -7.34
C PHE A 15 9.24 -5.57 -7.86
N LEU A 16 10.43 -4.97 -8.10
CA LEU A 16 11.62 -5.76 -8.39
C LEU A 16 12.01 -6.68 -7.22
N HIS A 17 11.88 -6.16 -6.00
CA HIS A 17 11.98 -6.90 -4.74
C HIS A 17 10.65 -6.83 -4.02
N THR A 18 10.00 -7.96 -3.82
CA THR A 18 8.61 -8.05 -3.38
C THR A 18 8.48 -8.97 -2.17
N GLY A 19 7.90 -8.44 -1.09
CA GLY A 19 7.42 -9.26 0.02
C GLY A 19 6.04 -9.83 -0.30
N VAL A 20 5.77 -11.08 0.01
CA VAL A 20 4.45 -11.69 -0.14
C VAL A 20 4.01 -12.35 1.16
N ASP A 21 2.72 -12.23 1.46
CA ASP A 21 2.11 -12.84 2.63
C ASP A 21 0.63 -13.13 2.37
N PHE A 22 0.06 -14.08 3.10
CA PHE A 22 -1.36 -14.42 3.03
C PHE A 22 -2.18 -13.80 4.15
N ALA A 23 -3.39 -13.37 3.79
CA ALA A 23 -4.42 -13.00 4.74
C ALA A 23 -5.65 -13.91 4.56
N GLY A 24 -6.30 -14.27 5.64
CA GLY A 24 -7.49 -15.11 5.61
C GLY A 24 -7.52 -16.10 6.77
N PRO A 25 -8.36 -17.14 6.69
CA PRO A 25 -9.29 -17.40 5.58
C PRO A 25 -10.42 -16.36 5.49
N ILE A 26 -10.92 -16.17 4.27
CA ILE A 26 -12.17 -15.48 3.95
C ILE A 26 -13.14 -16.47 3.31
N PHE A 27 -14.43 -16.14 3.28
CA PHE A 27 -15.43 -17.00 2.64
C PHE A 27 -15.92 -16.37 1.36
N LEU A 28 -15.74 -17.06 0.25
CA LEU A 28 -16.30 -16.71 -1.05
C LEU A 28 -17.42 -17.67 -1.41
N ARG A 29 -18.31 -17.24 -2.29
CA ARG A 29 -19.37 -18.08 -2.84
C ARG A 29 -19.21 -18.26 -4.35
N THR A 30 -19.70 -19.38 -4.86
CA THR A 30 -19.52 -19.75 -6.26
C THR A 30 -20.33 -18.89 -7.24
N ALA A 31 -21.50 -18.39 -6.83
CA ALA A 31 -22.36 -17.57 -7.68
C ALA A 31 -23.22 -16.58 -6.88
N LYS A 32 -23.89 -15.67 -7.60
CA LYS A 32 -24.83 -14.69 -7.04
C LYS A 32 -26.17 -15.39 -6.70
N GLY A 33 -26.81 -15.00 -5.59
CA GLY A 33 -28.13 -15.50 -5.19
C GLY A 33 -28.17 -16.24 -3.86
N ARG A 34 -29.28 -16.94 -3.57
CA ARG A 34 -29.47 -17.77 -2.36
C ARG A 34 -29.10 -19.22 -2.65
N GLY A 35 -28.68 -19.96 -1.63
CA GLY A 35 -28.42 -21.41 -1.72
C GLY A 35 -27.06 -21.81 -2.30
N HIS A 36 -26.14 -20.88 -2.58
CA HIS A 36 -24.81 -21.21 -3.06
C HIS A 36 -23.86 -21.57 -1.92
N LYS A 37 -23.03 -22.60 -2.15
CA LYS A 37 -22.01 -23.02 -1.18
C LYS A 37 -20.93 -21.94 -1.04
N ALA A 38 -20.58 -21.66 0.19
CA ALA A 38 -19.37 -20.88 0.52
C ALA A 38 -18.15 -21.79 0.61
N TYR A 39 -17.02 -21.29 0.17
CA TYR A 39 -15.72 -21.99 0.27
C TYR A 39 -14.66 -21.07 0.89
N LYS A 40 -13.67 -21.66 1.50
CA LYS A 40 -12.53 -20.93 2.09
C LYS A 40 -11.62 -20.43 0.97
N ALA A 41 -11.32 -19.14 1.00
CA ALA A 41 -10.39 -18.47 0.11
C ALA A 41 -9.40 -17.63 0.93
N PHE A 42 -8.38 -17.10 0.28
CA PHE A 42 -7.33 -16.32 0.91
C PHE A 42 -7.05 -15.06 0.08
N LEU A 43 -6.29 -14.14 0.67
CA LEU A 43 -5.81 -12.95 0.00
C LEU A 43 -4.28 -13.01 -0.05
N ALA A 44 -3.69 -12.92 -1.23
CA ALA A 44 -2.26 -12.73 -1.38
C ALA A 44 -1.95 -11.23 -1.39
N VAL A 45 -1.02 -10.82 -0.56
CA VAL A 45 -0.60 -9.44 -0.37
C VAL A 45 0.83 -9.31 -0.81
N PHE A 46 1.06 -8.55 -1.88
CA PHE A 46 2.40 -8.25 -2.40
C PHE A 46 2.78 -6.83 -2.01
N VAL A 47 3.98 -6.64 -1.48
CA VAL A 47 4.49 -5.32 -1.05
C VAL A 47 5.84 -5.07 -1.68
N CYS A 48 5.96 -3.96 -2.39
CA CYS A 48 7.21 -3.50 -2.96
C CYS A 48 8.16 -2.98 -1.86
N PHE A 49 9.42 -3.41 -1.87
CA PHE A 49 10.39 -2.98 -0.86
C PHE A 49 10.85 -1.53 -1.06
N SER A 50 11.02 -1.08 -2.30
CA SER A 50 11.48 0.27 -2.61
C SER A 50 10.36 1.31 -2.53
N SER A 51 9.26 1.14 -3.26
CA SER A 51 8.17 2.11 -3.34
C SER A 51 7.12 1.96 -2.24
N LYS A 52 7.15 0.84 -1.46
CA LYS A 52 6.11 0.45 -0.51
C LYS A 52 4.72 0.29 -1.15
N ALA A 53 4.65 0.20 -2.47
CA ALA A 53 3.40 -0.07 -3.17
C ALA A 53 2.87 -1.44 -2.77
N VAL A 54 1.54 -1.57 -2.76
CA VAL A 54 0.83 -2.79 -2.41
C VAL A 54 0.10 -3.31 -3.65
N HIS A 55 0.03 -4.64 -3.81
CA HIS A 55 -0.83 -5.30 -4.77
C HIS A 55 -1.58 -6.44 -4.10
N LEU A 56 -2.87 -6.56 -4.36
CA LEU A 56 -3.80 -7.46 -3.68
C LEU A 56 -4.45 -8.42 -4.66
N GLU A 57 -4.41 -9.72 -4.34
CA GLU A 57 -5.04 -10.76 -5.16
C GLU A 57 -5.92 -11.69 -4.31
N ALA A 58 -7.10 -12.02 -4.83
CA ALA A 58 -7.91 -13.11 -4.27
C ALA A 58 -7.33 -14.46 -4.73
N VAL A 59 -7.26 -15.41 -3.80
CA VAL A 59 -6.73 -16.76 -4.00
C VAL A 59 -7.79 -17.76 -3.55
N SER A 60 -8.15 -18.69 -4.43
CA SER A 60 -9.29 -19.60 -4.22
C SER A 60 -9.10 -20.56 -3.06
N ASP A 61 -7.85 -20.97 -2.77
CA ASP A 61 -7.50 -21.89 -1.69
C ASP A 61 -6.04 -21.68 -1.24
N TYR A 62 -5.53 -22.52 -0.33
CA TYR A 62 -4.17 -22.40 0.22
C TYR A 62 -3.18 -23.35 -0.49
N SER A 63 -3.39 -23.62 -1.78
CA SER A 63 -2.48 -24.46 -2.58
C SER A 63 -1.39 -23.66 -3.28
N ALA A 64 -0.32 -24.33 -3.71
CA ALA A 64 0.72 -23.76 -4.53
C ALA A 64 0.18 -23.30 -5.91
N ASP A 65 -0.71 -24.09 -6.50
CA ASP A 65 -1.30 -23.80 -7.82
C ASP A 65 -2.18 -22.55 -7.78
N ALA A 66 -3.00 -22.40 -6.75
CA ALA A 66 -3.83 -21.20 -6.56
C ALA A 66 -2.97 -19.96 -6.31
N PHE A 67 -1.87 -20.10 -5.53
CA PHE A 67 -0.91 -19.03 -5.37
C PHE A 67 -0.22 -18.67 -6.70
N LEU A 68 0.23 -19.64 -7.48
CA LEU A 68 0.86 -19.40 -8.78
C LEU A 68 -0.08 -18.70 -9.77
N ALA A 69 -1.36 -19.02 -9.74
CA ALA A 69 -2.36 -18.30 -10.54
C ALA A 69 -2.44 -16.82 -10.12
N ALA A 70 -2.43 -16.52 -8.81
CA ALA A 70 -2.37 -15.15 -8.30
C ALA A 70 -1.04 -14.47 -8.65
N PHE A 71 0.08 -15.16 -8.51
CA PHE A 71 1.40 -14.66 -8.87
C PHE A 71 1.51 -14.33 -10.36
N ARG A 72 0.96 -15.14 -11.25
CA ARG A 72 0.90 -14.85 -12.70
C ARG A 72 0.09 -13.57 -12.96
N ARG A 73 -1.07 -13.38 -12.32
CA ARG A 73 -1.85 -12.13 -12.45
C ARG A 73 -1.08 -10.92 -11.94
N PHE A 74 -0.34 -11.07 -10.84
CA PHE A 74 0.54 -10.04 -10.30
C PHE A 74 1.66 -9.68 -11.28
N VAL A 75 2.42 -10.66 -11.77
CA VAL A 75 3.54 -10.47 -12.72
C VAL A 75 3.05 -9.83 -14.02
N SER A 76 1.91 -10.24 -14.55
CA SER A 76 1.33 -9.68 -15.77
C SER A 76 0.97 -8.19 -15.66
N ARG A 77 0.73 -7.68 -14.44
CA ARG A 77 0.39 -6.28 -14.19
C ARG A 77 1.55 -5.45 -13.65
N ARG A 78 2.51 -6.05 -12.96
CA ARG A 78 3.58 -5.36 -12.24
C ARG A 78 4.98 -5.70 -12.75
N GLY A 79 5.09 -6.67 -13.65
CA GLY A 79 6.35 -7.18 -14.17
C GLY A 79 6.98 -8.26 -13.27
N LEU A 80 7.89 -9.03 -13.84
CA LEU A 80 8.56 -10.14 -13.16
C LEU A 80 9.45 -9.61 -12.03
N CYS A 81 9.32 -10.17 -10.82
CA CYS A 81 10.21 -9.85 -9.70
C CYS A 81 11.59 -10.50 -9.92
N ARG A 82 12.64 -9.83 -9.48
CA ARG A 82 13.96 -10.46 -9.32
C ARG A 82 14.01 -11.32 -8.05
N ALA A 83 13.40 -10.81 -6.97
CA ALA A 83 13.38 -11.52 -5.70
C ALA A 83 12.01 -11.43 -5.02
N VAL A 84 11.56 -12.54 -4.45
CA VAL A 84 10.37 -12.67 -3.62
C VAL A 84 10.77 -13.06 -2.22
N TYR A 85 10.16 -12.43 -1.22
CA TYR A 85 10.40 -12.66 0.20
C TYR A 85 9.09 -13.10 0.85
N SER A 86 9.09 -14.26 1.53
CA SER A 86 7.91 -14.77 2.23
C SER A 86 8.30 -15.49 3.52
N ASP A 87 7.28 -15.88 4.29
CA ASP A 87 7.46 -16.91 5.31
C ASP A 87 7.67 -18.31 4.68
N CYS A 88 7.92 -19.31 5.51
CA CYS A 88 8.13 -20.71 5.08
C CYS A 88 6.81 -21.47 4.90
N GLY A 89 5.73 -20.83 4.49
CA GLY A 89 4.47 -21.52 4.23
C GLY A 89 4.59 -22.61 3.15
N THR A 90 3.92 -23.73 3.34
CA THR A 90 4.01 -24.91 2.44
C THR A 90 3.60 -24.59 1.00
N ASN A 91 2.62 -23.70 0.83
CA ASN A 91 2.17 -23.19 -0.46
C ASN A 91 3.25 -22.36 -1.17
N PHE A 92 4.04 -21.57 -0.45
CA PHE A 92 5.13 -20.78 -1.02
C PHE A 92 6.32 -21.65 -1.41
N VAL A 93 6.66 -22.66 -0.60
CA VAL A 93 7.70 -23.64 -0.91
C VAL A 93 7.31 -24.45 -2.17
N GLY A 94 6.05 -24.89 -2.26
CA GLY A 94 5.54 -25.58 -3.43
C GLY A 94 5.57 -24.69 -4.68
N ALA A 95 5.21 -23.41 -4.57
CA ALA A 95 5.23 -22.47 -5.67
C ALA A 95 6.66 -22.16 -6.16
N ASP A 96 7.63 -21.99 -5.24
CA ASP A 96 9.05 -21.82 -5.60
C ASP A 96 9.58 -23.00 -6.41
N ASN A 97 9.29 -24.23 -5.96
CA ASN A 97 9.70 -25.44 -6.68
C ASN A 97 9.10 -25.51 -8.09
N GLN A 98 7.82 -25.19 -8.25
CA GLN A 98 7.16 -25.18 -9.55
C GLN A 98 7.72 -24.08 -10.47
N LEU A 99 7.97 -22.87 -9.96
CA LEU A 99 8.58 -21.77 -10.71
C LEU A 99 9.99 -22.14 -11.16
N LYS A 100 10.83 -22.71 -10.30
CA LYS A 100 12.16 -23.19 -10.65
C LYS A 100 12.11 -24.22 -11.78
N ALA A 101 11.18 -25.17 -11.71
CA ALA A 101 11.01 -26.17 -12.77
C ALA A 101 10.59 -25.53 -14.11
N LEU A 102 9.68 -24.55 -14.09
CA LEU A 102 9.27 -23.81 -15.28
C LEU A 102 10.42 -23.00 -15.90
N PHE A 103 11.20 -22.28 -15.08
CA PHE A 103 12.36 -21.54 -15.59
C PHE A 103 13.45 -22.48 -16.11
N GLN A 104 13.69 -23.61 -15.46
CA GLN A 104 14.65 -24.63 -15.96
C GLN A 104 14.20 -25.24 -17.28
N ALA A 105 12.91 -25.50 -17.48
CA ALA A 105 12.37 -26.00 -18.72
C ALA A 105 12.50 -24.95 -19.83
N ALA A 106 12.10 -23.69 -19.57
CA ALA A 106 12.22 -22.60 -20.53
C ALA A 106 13.67 -22.34 -20.91
N ASN A 107 14.61 -22.37 -19.96
CA ASN A 107 16.03 -22.19 -20.24
C ASN A 107 16.60 -23.28 -21.18
N ARG A 108 16.15 -24.52 -21.09
CA ARG A 108 16.56 -25.58 -22.02
C ARG A 108 16.16 -25.29 -23.48
N ASP A 109 15.01 -24.66 -23.68
CA ASP A 109 14.52 -24.29 -25.00
C ASP A 109 15.17 -22.99 -25.52
N VAL A 110 15.44 -22.04 -24.60
CA VAL A 110 16.08 -20.75 -24.91
C VAL A 110 17.56 -20.89 -25.16
N HIS A 111 18.30 -21.82 -24.50
CA HIS A 111 19.70 -22.11 -24.76
C HIS A 111 19.96 -22.63 -26.18
N ARG A 112 18.94 -23.14 -26.85
CA ARG A 112 19.01 -23.47 -28.28
C ARG A 112 18.96 -22.26 -29.21
N VAL A 113 18.45 -21.13 -28.74
CA VAL A 113 18.16 -19.96 -29.61
C VAL A 113 19.03 -18.74 -29.26
N ILE A 114 19.34 -18.49 -27.97
CA ILE A 114 20.10 -17.28 -27.59
C ILE A 114 20.99 -17.57 -26.35
N GLY A 115 22.30 -17.68 -26.59
CA GLY A 115 23.32 -18.13 -25.63
C GLY A 115 23.63 -17.20 -24.44
N HIS A 116 22.88 -16.18 -24.11
CA HIS A 116 23.24 -15.19 -23.06
C HIS A 116 22.12 -14.64 -22.16
N LEU A 117 20.90 -15.18 -22.14
CA LEU A 117 19.80 -14.68 -21.29
C LEU A 117 19.35 -15.65 -20.20
N ALA A 118 20.20 -16.55 -19.78
CA ALA A 118 19.81 -17.75 -19.03
C ALA A 118 19.78 -17.64 -17.51
N ASP A 119 19.95 -16.46 -16.87
CA ASP A 119 20.08 -16.34 -15.39
C ASP A 119 18.95 -15.53 -14.72
N GLU A 120 17.83 -15.29 -15.37
CA GLU A 120 16.74 -14.46 -14.83
C GLU A 120 15.62 -15.26 -14.14
N GLY A 121 15.96 -16.25 -13.34
CA GLY A 121 14.99 -16.89 -12.46
C GLY A 121 14.57 -15.98 -11.29
N VAL A 122 13.34 -16.13 -10.82
CA VAL A 122 12.90 -15.46 -9.59
C VAL A 122 13.65 -16.07 -8.41
N GLN A 123 14.40 -15.25 -7.67
CA GLN A 123 15.06 -15.68 -6.45
C GLN A 123 14.06 -15.63 -5.29
N TRP A 124 13.79 -16.76 -4.67
CA TRP A 124 12.90 -16.82 -3.52
C TRP A 124 13.69 -16.87 -2.21
N HIS A 125 13.37 -15.93 -1.31
CA HIS A 125 13.98 -15.81 0.01
C HIS A 125 12.94 -16.13 1.08
N PHE A 126 13.13 -17.22 1.79
CA PHE A 126 12.28 -17.58 2.92
C PHE A 126 12.85 -16.96 4.20
N ASN A 127 11.99 -16.26 4.94
CA ASN A 127 12.36 -15.76 6.25
C ASN A 127 12.50 -16.95 7.22
N PRO A 128 13.55 -16.99 8.06
CA PRO A 128 13.67 -18.01 9.08
C PRO A 128 12.44 -18.03 10.00
N PRO A 129 11.96 -19.22 10.42
CA PRO A 129 10.89 -19.31 11.41
C PRO A 129 11.24 -18.51 12.67
N ALA A 130 10.25 -17.83 13.25
CA ALA A 130 10.37 -17.04 14.47
C ALA A 130 11.36 -15.85 14.40
N ALA A 131 11.71 -15.36 13.20
CA ALA A 131 12.58 -14.21 13.02
C ALA A 131 11.82 -12.98 12.43
N PRO A 132 10.86 -12.39 13.17
CA PRO A 132 10.02 -11.28 12.67
C PRO A 132 10.80 -10.01 12.33
N HIS A 133 12.03 -9.86 12.86
CA HIS A 133 12.86 -8.69 12.57
C HIS A 133 13.41 -8.64 11.12
N PHE A 134 13.43 -9.75 10.40
CA PHE A 134 13.78 -9.76 8.96
C PHE A 134 12.66 -9.17 8.08
N GLY A 135 11.41 -9.24 8.53
CA GLY A 135 10.23 -8.67 7.86
C GLY A 135 9.79 -7.28 8.32
N GLY A 136 10.32 -6.76 9.41
CA GLY A 136 9.87 -5.68 10.29
C GLY A 136 9.05 -4.52 9.73
N LEU A 137 9.39 -3.90 8.60
CA LEU A 137 8.64 -2.74 8.06
C LEU A 137 7.46 -3.15 7.16
N TRP A 138 7.60 -4.19 6.36
CA TRP A 138 6.49 -4.66 5.52
C TRP A 138 5.50 -5.48 6.35
N GLU A 139 5.94 -6.23 7.35
CA GLU A 139 5.08 -7.01 8.25
C GLU A 139 4.13 -6.13 9.07
N ALA A 140 4.59 -4.99 9.57
CA ALA A 140 3.74 -4.07 10.33
C ALA A 140 2.61 -3.51 9.45
N ALA A 141 2.93 -3.00 8.25
CA ALA A 141 1.95 -2.49 7.30
C ALA A 141 0.98 -3.57 6.82
N VAL A 142 1.50 -4.78 6.51
CA VAL A 142 0.69 -5.93 6.13
C VAL A 142 -0.21 -6.38 7.27
N LYS A 143 0.29 -6.42 8.50
CA LYS A 143 -0.49 -6.78 9.69
C LYS A 143 -1.65 -5.81 9.93
N SER A 144 -1.39 -4.50 9.83
CA SER A 144 -2.43 -3.48 9.92
C SER A 144 -3.49 -3.66 8.84
N MET A 145 -3.07 -3.77 7.58
CA MET A 145 -3.97 -3.98 6.45
C MET A 145 -4.79 -5.27 6.59
N LYS A 146 -4.18 -6.40 6.97
CA LYS A 146 -4.88 -7.67 7.23
C LYS A 146 -5.97 -7.51 8.30
N ARG A 147 -5.68 -6.75 9.36
CA ARG A 147 -6.65 -6.47 10.44
C ARG A 147 -7.84 -5.68 9.93
N HIS A 148 -7.60 -4.63 9.12
CA HIS A 148 -8.67 -3.83 8.55
C HIS A 148 -9.50 -4.62 7.52
N LEU A 149 -8.85 -5.36 6.62
CA LEU A 149 -9.53 -6.22 5.64
C LEU A 149 -10.42 -7.25 6.34
N ARG A 150 -9.90 -7.97 7.34
CA ARG A 150 -10.69 -8.96 8.10
C ARG A 150 -11.93 -8.34 8.75
N ARG A 151 -11.79 -7.15 9.33
CA ARG A 151 -12.90 -6.43 9.96
C ARG A 151 -13.98 -6.02 8.98
N VAL A 152 -13.58 -5.54 7.79
CA VAL A 152 -14.51 -5.01 6.81
C VAL A 152 -15.16 -6.12 5.99
N ILE A 153 -14.43 -7.15 5.63
CA ILE A 153 -14.97 -8.33 4.93
C ILE A 153 -15.97 -9.05 5.83
N GLY A 154 -15.67 -9.18 7.14
CA GLY A 154 -16.53 -9.84 8.12
C GLY A 154 -16.86 -11.28 7.71
N GLU A 155 -18.05 -11.74 8.08
CA GLU A 155 -18.55 -13.08 7.76
C GLU A 155 -19.37 -13.13 6.46
N THR A 156 -19.59 -12.01 5.80
CA THR A 156 -20.43 -11.92 4.62
C THR A 156 -19.71 -12.50 3.40
N THR A 157 -20.34 -13.47 2.76
CA THR A 157 -19.79 -14.13 1.57
C THR A 157 -19.95 -13.26 0.31
N ARG A 158 -18.91 -13.17 -0.48
CA ARG A 158 -18.84 -12.46 -1.77
C ARG A 158 -18.49 -13.44 -2.89
N THR A 159 -18.84 -13.10 -4.13
CA THR A 159 -18.28 -13.84 -5.28
C THR A 159 -16.81 -13.49 -5.46
N PHE A 160 -16.08 -14.31 -6.20
CA PHE A 160 -14.69 -14.04 -6.54
C PHE A 160 -14.54 -12.69 -7.27
N GLU A 161 -15.43 -12.40 -8.23
CA GLU A 161 -15.46 -11.12 -8.95
C GLU A 161 -15.65 -9.92 -8.01
N GLU A 162 -16.63 -9.98 -7.10
CA GLU A 162 -16.90 -8.92 -6.13
C GLU A 162 -15.71 -8.70 -5.20
N MET A 163 -15.07 -9.76 -4.76
CA MET A 163 -13.88 -9.67 -3.92
C MET A 163 -12.70 -9.07 -4.68
N THR A 164 -12.47 -9.48 -5.91
CA THR A 164 -11.38 -8.92 -6.75
C THR A 164 -11.59 -7.44 -7.00
N THR A 165 -12.83 -7.00 -7.29
CA THR A 165 -13.16 -5.58 -7.45
C THR A 165 -12.91 -4.79 -6.17
N PHE A 166 -13.39 -5.29 -5.03
CA PHE A 166 -13.15 -4.68 -3.72
C PHE A 166 -11.65 -4.56 -3.41
N LEU A 167 -10.87 -5.60 -3.68
CA LEU A 167 -9.42 -5.59 -3.45
C LEU A 167 -8.71 -4.57 -4.35
N ALA A 168 -9.13 -4.42 -5.61
CA ALA A 168 -8.57 -3.42 -6.52
C ALA A 168 -8.84 -1.98 -6.02
N GLU A 169 -10.05 -1.70 -5.52
CA GLU A 169 -10.37 -0.40 -4.92
C GLU A 169 -9.58 -0.15 -3.63
N VAL A 170 -9.41 -1.16 -2.78
CA VAL A 170 -8.58 -1.07 -1.57
C VAL A 170 -7.12 -0.84 -1.94
N GLU A 171 -6.61 -1.53 -2.95
CA GLU A 171 -5.25 -1.33 -3.46
C GLU A 171 -5.03 0.11 -3.91
N ALA A 172 -5.97 0.70 -4.65
CA ALA A 172 -5.91 2.10 -5.05
C ALA A 172 -5.88 3.05 -3.83
N CYS A 173 -6.73 2.82 -2.83
CA CYS A 173 -6.72 3.58 -1.59
C CYS A 173 -5.37 3.50 -0.86
N LEU A 174 -4.80 2.31 -0.73
CA LEU A 174 -3.51 2.11 -0.06
C LEU A 174 -2.36 2.78 -0.81
N ASN A 175 -2.39 2.74 -2.14
CA ASN A 175 -1.35 3.31 -2.99
C ASN A 175 -1.52 4.81 -3.26
N SER A 176 -2.63 5.42 -2.83
CA SER A 176 -2.83 6.88 -2.85
C SER A 176 -2.18 7.62 -1.69
N ARG A 177 -1.67 6.90 -0.67
CA ARG A 177 -1.17 7.52 0.56
C ARG A 177 0.05 8.40 0.32
N PRO A 178 0.10 9.62 0.87
CA PRO A 178 1.26 10.50 0.82
C PRO A 178 2.44 9.92 1.58
N LEU A 179 3.62 9.91 0.96
CA LEU A 179 4.88 9.48 1.56
C LEU A 179 5.74 10.66 2.00
N GLN A 180 5.84 11.67 1.14
CA GLN A 180 6.62 12.91 1.33
C GLN A 180 6.11 13.99 0.39
N ALA A 181 6.62 15.22 0.49
CA ALA A 181 6.37 16.25 -0.52
C ALA A 181 6.90 15.79 -1.88
N LEU A 182 6.20 16.12 -2.98
CA LEU A 182 6.66 15.81 -4.33
C LEU A 182 7.80 16.72 -4.74
N THR A 183 7.66 18.02 -4.44
CA THR A 183 8.67 19.05 -4.65
C THR A 183 8.84 19.92 -3.40
N ASP A 184 9.93 20.68 -3.34
CA ASP A 184 10.14 21.69 -2.28
C ASP A 184 9.56 23.06 -2.68
N ASP A 185 8.95 23.18 -3.87
CA ASP A 185 8.29 24.42 -4.30
C ASP A 185 7.14 24.78 -3.34
N PRO A 186 7.17 25.99 -2.73
CA PRO A 186 6.10 26.43 -1.85
C PRO A 186 4.72 26.51 -2.52
N GLU A 187 4.66 26.62 -3.84
CA GLU A 187 3.41 26.67 -4.59
C GLU A 187 2.82 25.27 -4.88
N ASP A 188 3.65 24.23 -4.86
CA ASP A 188 3.23 22.86 -5.12
C ASP A 188 2.60 22.22 -3.86
N LEU A 189 1.37 21.73 -3.98
CA LEU A 189 0.64 21.03 -2.93
C LEU A 189 0.64 19.51 -3.10
N ASP A 190 1.38 18.99 -4.08
CA ASP A 190 1.38 17.55 -4.37
C ASP A 190 2.30 16.76 -3.45
N ALA A 191 1.88 15.54 -3.15
CA ALA A 191 2.65 14.60 -2.37
C ALA A 191 3.04 13.38 -3.21
N LEU A 192 4.26 12.91 -3.05
CA LEU A 192 4.71 11.64 -3.62
C LEU A 192 3.94 10.49 -2.98
N THR A 193 3.37 9.62 -3.80
CA THR A 193 2.61 8.44 -3.36
C THR A 193 3.16 7.18 -4.01
N PRO A 194 2.86 5.97 -3.48
CA PRO A 194 3.15 4.73 -4.19
C PRO A 194 2.57 4.67 -5.61
N GLY A 195 1.43 5.34 -5.85
CA GLY A 195 0.80 5.47 -7.16
C GLY A 195 1.73 6.08 -8.21
N HIS A 196 2.51 7.10 -7.85
CA HIS A 196 3.46 7.74 -8.77
C HIS A 196 4.49 6.75 -9.33
N PHE A 197 4.93 5.79 -8.53
CA PHE A 197 5.85 4.74 -9.00
C PHE A 197 5.16 3.70 -9.88
N LEU A 198 3.83 3.58 -9.83
CA LEU A 198 3.06 2.58 -10.57
C LEU A 198 2.57 3.09 -11.92
N ILE A 199 2.07 4.32 -11.96
CA ILE A 199 1.41 4.90 -13.14
C ILE A 199 1.89 6.32 -13.47
N GLY A 200 2.93 6.83 -12.79
CA GLY A 200 3.44 8.20 -12.99
C GLY A 200 2.57 9.31 -12.38
N ALA A 201 1.47 8.97 -11.68
CA ALA A 201 0.52 9.92 -11.12
C ALA A 201 -0.10 9.38 -9.82
N PRO A 202 -0.76 10.22 -9.00
CA PRO A 202 -1.51 9.73 -7.84
C PRO A 202 -2.69 8.87 -8.28
N LEU A 203 -2.93 7.77 -7.57
CA LEU A 203 -4.13 6.96 -7.76
C LEU A 203 -5.34 7.66 -7.16
N ASN A 204 -6.35 7.92 -7.96
CA ASN A 204 -7.60 8.53 -7.55
C ASN A 204 -8.75 7.53 -7.64
N ALA A 205 -9.66 7.58 -6.68
CA ALA A 205 -10.93 6.85 -6.75
C ALA A 205 -11.94 7.63 -7.60
N ILE A 206 -12.88 6.92 -8.21
CA ILE A 206 -14.04 7.53 -8.85
C ILE A 206 -14.82 8.30 -7.77
N PRO A 207 -15.16 9.58 -7.98
CA PRO A 207 -15.95 10.34 -7.03
C PRO A 207 -17.37 9.74 -6.93
N GLU A 208 -17.70 9.24 -5.75
CA GLU A 208 -19.00 8.63 -5.48
C GLU A 208 -19.53 9.14 -4.14
N PRO A 209 -20.86 9.28 -3.98
CA PRO A 209 -21.45 9.62 -2.68
C PRO A 209 -21.11 8.56 -1.63
N SER A 210 -20.73 8.99 -0.43
CA SER A 210 -20.47 8.07 0.68
C SER A 210 -21.74 7.30 1.06
N THR A 211 -21.57 6.03 1.36
CA THR A 211 -22.65 5.13 1.78
C THR A 211 -22.51 4.66 3.22
N VAL A 212 -21.60 5.28 3.99
CA VAL A 212 -21.25 4.85 5.37
C VAL A 212 -22.45 4.88 6.31
N ASP A 213 -23.32 5.88 6.18
CA ASP A 213 -24.49 6.07 7.06
C ASP A 213 -25.72 5.27 6.59
N ILE A 214 -25.64 4.54 5.48
CA ILE A 214 -26.75 3.76 4.94
C ILE A 214 -26.71 2.34 5.51
N GLN A 215 -27.84 1.87 6.04
CA GLN A 215 -27.95 0.50 6.55
C GLN A 215 -27.62 -0.52 5.46
N THR A 216 -26.74 -1.47 5.77
CA THR A 216 -26.20 -2.46 4.80
C THR A 216 -27.27 -3.34 4.14
N ASN A 217 -28.39 -3.60 4.82
CA ASN A 217 -29.51 -4.37 4.27
C ASN A 217 -30.28 -3.64 3.18
N ARG A 218 -30.14 -2.31 3.05
CA ARG A 218 -30.77 -1.46 2.03
C ARG A 218 -29.86 -1.19 0.83
N LEU A 219 -28.61 -1.64 0.89
CA LEU A 219 -27.64 -1.41 -0.18
C LEU A 219 -27.75 -2.47 -1.27
N SER A 220 -27.67 -2.02 -2.53
CA SER A 220 -27.39 -2.94 -3.62
C SER A 220 -26.01 -3.57 -3.43
N ARG A 221 -25.74 -4.70 -4.09
CA ARG A 221 -24.46 -5.40 -3.96
C ARG A 221 -23.25 -4.53 -4.28
N TRP A 222 -23.38 -3.69 -5.30
CA TRP A 222 -22.33 -2.74 -5.67
C TRP A 222 -22.10 -1.69 -4.57
N ARG A 223 -23.16 -1.04 -4.12
CA ARG A 223 -23.09 -0.07 -3.02
C ARG A 223 -22.55 -0.68 -1.73
N LEU A 224 -22.73 -1.97 -1.54
CA LEU A 224 -22.15 -2.66 -0.40
C LEU A 224 -20.62 -2.77 -0.49
N LEU A 225 -20.05 -2.98 -1.70
CA LEU A 225 -18.61 -2.93 -1.90
C LEU A 225 -18.06 -1.52 -1.64
N GLN A 226 -18.74 -0.49 -2.13
CA GLN A 226 -18.40 0.90 -1.83
C GLN A 226 -18.42 1.19 -0.33
N ASN A 227 -19.46 0.74 0.37
CA ASN A 227 -19.56 0.88 1.83
C ASN A 227 -18.40 0.19 2.55
N MET A 228 -18.04 -1.02 2.14
CA MET A 228 -16.89 -1.74 2.68
C MET A 228 -15.58 -0.97 2.44
N ARG A 229 -15.35 -0.45 1.23
CA ARG A 229 -14.20 0.39 0.90
C ARG A 229 -14.14 1.65 1.78
N ASP A 230 -15.26 2.36 1.91
CA ASP A 230 -15.35 3.60 2.69
C ASP A 230 -15.08 3.35 4.18
N HIS A 231 -15.61 2.26 4.75
CA HIS A 231 -15.30 1.85 6.12
C HIS A 231 -13.83 1.45 6.32
N LEU A 232 -13.23 0.77 5.33
CA LEU A 232 -11.81 0.46 5.39
C LEU A 232 -10.98 1.75 5.35
N TRP A 233 -11.32 2.65 4.42
CA TRP A 233 -10.66 3.94 4.27
C TRP A 233 -10.66 4.76 5.56
N GLN A 234 -11.81 4.97 6.17
CA GLN A 234 -11.92 5.75 7.40
C GLN A 234 -11.08 5.22 8.55
N ARG A 235 -11.01 3.90 8.69
CA ARG A 235 -10.22 3.25 9.76
C ARG A 235 -8.73 3.28 9.47
N TRP A 236 -8.37 2.88 8.25
CA TRP A 236 -6.99 2.75 7.85
C TRP A 236 -6.32 4.13 7.69
N SER A 237 -6.96 5.11 7.08
CA SER A 237 -6.41 6.45 6.94
C SER A 237 -6.15 7.12 8.29
N ARG A 238 -7.05 6.94 9.26
CA ARG A 238 -6.84 7.42 10.64
C ARG A 238 -5.62 6.79 11.29
N GLU A 239 -5.46 5.47 11.17
CA GLU A 239 -4.29 4.76 11.70
C GLU A 239 -3.01 5.22 11.00
N TYR A 240 -3.02 5.36 9.67
CA TYR A 240 -1.90 5.87 8.91
C TYR A 240 -1.46 7.27 9.36
N LEU A 241 -2.40 8.19 9.55
CA LEU A 241 -2.11 9.54 10.07
C LEU A 241 -1.52 9.49 11.49
N GLN A 242 -1.93 8.54 12.32
CA GLN A 242 -1.34 8.34 13.65
C GLN A 242 0.09 7.81 13.57
N GLU A 243 0.37 6.89 12.63
CA GLU A 243 1.73 6.36 12.42
C GLU A 243 2.70 7.43 11.89
N LEU A 244 2.24 8.34 11.04
CA LEU A 244 3.01 9.47 10.55
C LEU A 244 3.26 10.52 11.63
N THR A 245 2.40 10.59 12.67
CA THR A 245 2.56 11.57 13.75
C THR A 245 3.70 11.13 14.66
N PRO A 246 4.81 11.87 14.74
CA PRO A 246 5.93 11.50 15.60
C PRO A 246 5.48 11.43 17.06
N ARG A 247 5.85 10.35 17.78
CA ARG A 247 5.60 10.28 19.23
C ARG A 247 6.51 11.28 19.96
N PRO A 248 5.98 12.18 20.78
CA PRO A 248 6.82 13.08 21.55
C PRO A 248 7.71 12.32 22.52
N LYS A 249 9.02 12.49 22.39
CA LYS A 249 9.93 12.31 23.51
C LYS A 249 9.95 13.63 24.26
N TRP A 250 9.68 13.62 25.53
CA TRP A 250 9.44 14.83 26.34
C TRP A 250 10.61 15.82 26.45
N TRP A 251 11.80 15.45 26.00
CA TRP A 251 13.01 16.30 26.07
C TRP A 251 13.45 16.94 24.75
N THR A 252 12.68 16.80 23.67
CA THR A 252 13.01 17.48 22.40
C THR A 252 12.01 18.60 22.15
N ALA A 253 12.41 19.82 22.47
CA ALA A 253 11.63 21.04 22.26
C ALA A 253 11.49 21.46 20.78
N ASP A 254 12.24 20.81 19.87
CA ASP A 254 12.33 21.25 18.46
C ASP A 254 11.28 20.52 17.58
N ARG A 255 10.02 20.93 17.72
CA ARG A 255 8.90 20.41 16.92
C ARG A 255 8.06 21.48 16.25
N ASN A 256 8.61 22.64 16.10
CA ASN A 256 7.90 23.65 15.33
C ASN A 256 7.84 23.23 13.86
N LEU A 257 6.64 23.27 13.29
CA LEU A 257 6.47 23.21 11.84
C LEU A 257 7.32 24.32 11.22
N ARG A 258 7.71 24.13 9.98
CA ARG A 258 8.45 25.14 9.21
C ARG A 258 7.53 25.76 8.17
N GLU A 259 7.71 27.03 7.91
CA GLU A 259 7.04 27.67 6.77
C GLU A 259 7.45 26.99 5.47
N GLY A 260 6.51 26.83 4.56
CA GLY A 260 6.67 26.06 3.34
C GLY A 260 6.52 24.53 3.52
N GLN A 261 6.45 24.01 4.74
CA GLN A 261 6.34 22.56 4.96
C GLN A 261 4.98 22.02 4.52
N LEU A 262 4.99 20.94 3.73
CA LEU A 262 3.77 20.23 3.33
C LEU A 262 3.22 19.41 4.49
N CYS A 263 1.92 19.50 4.72
CA CYS A 263 1.22 18.82 5.81
C CYS A 263 -0.07 18.17 5.31
N LEU A 264 -0.49 17.12 5.99
CA LEU A 264 -1.83 16.54 5.90
C LEU A 264 -2.71 17.16 6.98
N ILE A 265 -3.94 17.55 6.62
CA ILE A 265 -4.95 18.00 7.57
C ILE A 265 -5.73 16.77 8.05
N LYS A 266 -5.79 16.54 9.35
CA LYS A 266 -6.61 15.47 9.94
C LYS A 266 -8.09 15.80 9.72
N SER A 267 -8.76 15.00 8.91
CA SER A 267 -10.21 15.09 8.64
C SER A 267 -10.84 13.71 8.81
N GLU A 268 -12.06 13.68 9.33
CA GLU A 268 -12.81 12.45 9.55
C GLU A 268 -13.72 12.10 8.37
N THR A 269 -13.95 13.04 7.45
CA THR A 269 -14.96 12.96 6.41
C THR A 269 -14.39 12.93 4.98
N THR A 270 -13.09 12.71 4.83
CA THR A 270 -12.47 12.67 3.50
C THR A 270 -12.89 11.45 2.69
N PRO A 271 -13.28 11.63 1.42
CA PRO A 271 -13.56 10.52 0.52
C PRO A 271 -12.34 9.62 0.32
N PRO A 272 -12.53 8.34 -0.06
CA PRO A 272 -11.44 7.42 -0.37
C PRO A 272 -10.43 7.99 -1.37
N SER A 273 -9.15 7.72 -1.14
CA SER A 273 -8.01 8.21 -1.92
C SER A 273 -7.83 9.74 -1.98
N ARG A 274 -8.61 10.50 -1.22
CA ARG A 274 -8.46 11.95 -1.10
C ARG A 274 -7.75 12.33 0.19
N TRP A 275 -6.63 13.00 0.06
CA TRP A 275 -5.82 13.45 1.18
C TRP A 275 -5.82 14.98 1.21
N PRO A 276 -6.35 15.62 2.29
CA PRO A 276 -6.36 17.06 2.38
C PRO A 276 -4.95 17.56 2.68
N LEU A 277 -4.27 18.05 1.64
CA LEU A 277 -2.93 18.58 1.69
C LEU A 277 -2.95 20.09 1.87
N ALA A 278 -1.97 20.62 2.58
CA ALA A 278 -1.75 22.05 2.78
C ALA A 278 -0.28 22.35 3.01
N ARG A 279 0.18 23.54 2.63
CA ARG A 279 1.49 24.07 3.04
C ARG A 279 1.35 25.11 4.14
N VAL A 280 2.28 25.09 5.06
CA VAL A 280 2.37 26.09 6.13
C VAL A 280 2.76 27.41 5.53
N ALA A 281 1.85 28.40 5.58
CA ALA A 281 2.08 29.74 5.06
C ALA A 281 2.72 30.65 6.12
N ARG A 282 2.24 30.57 7.38
CA ARG A 282 2.73 31.40 8.48
C ARG A 282 2.62 30.65 9.80
N LEU A 283 3.59 30.88 10.68
CA LEU A 283 3.61 30.35 12.05
C LEU A 283 3.15 31.44 13.02
N HIS A 284 2.36 31.06 14.04
CA HIS A 284 1.96 31.91 15.13
C HIS A 284 2.59 31.42 16.44
N PRO A 285 3.82 31.87 16.79
CA PRO A 285 4.47 31.51 18.05
C PRO A 285 3.74 32.19 19.22
N GLY A 286 3.54 31.43 20.30
CA GLY A 286 3.08 31.97 21.58
C GLY A 286 4.20 32.73 22.31
N GLU A 287 3.88 33.32 23.46
CA GLU A 287 4.86 34.03 24.33
C GLU A 287 6.00 33.07 24.81
N ASP A 288 5.72 31.77 24.88
CA ASP A 288 6.69 30.73 25.20
C ASP A 288 7.49 30.23 23.98
N GLY A 289 7.39 30.90 22.84
CA GLY A 289 8.06 30.52 21.59
C GLY A 289 7.49 29.26 20.91
N GLN A 290 6.47 28.62 21.47
CA GLN A 290 5.88 27.43 20.87
C GLN A 290 4.76 27.76 19.88
N VAL A 291 4.80 27.13 18.71
CA VAL A 291 3.77 27.27 17.67
C VAL A 291 2.63 26.31 17.95
N ARG A 292 1.44 26.86 18.22
CA ARG A 292 0.21 26.08 18.44
C ARG A 292 -0.80 26.23 17.31
N VAL A 293 -0.70 27.33 16.56
CA VAL A 293 -1.60 27.68 15.46
C VAL A 293 -0.76 28.09 14.27
N VAL A 294 -1.21 27.74 13.07
CA VAL A 294 -0.56 28.09 11.81
C VAL A 294 -1.59 28.46 10.75
N ASP A 295 -1.19 29.34 9.85
CA ASP A 295 -1.93 29.60 8.62
C ASP A 295 -1.44 28.64 7.55
N LEU A 296 -2.40 28.07 6.84
CA LEU A 296 -2.19 27.04 5.83
C LEU A 296 -2.71 27.52 4.49
N ARG A 297 -1.95 27.27 3.45
CA ARG A 297 -2.41 27.38 2.08
C ARG A 297 -2.87 26.01 1.57
N THR A 298 -4.08 25.97 1.03
CA THR A 298 -4.69 24.78 0.43
C THR A 298 -5.12 25.08 -1.01
N ALA A 299 -5.50 24.04 -1.75
CA ALA A 299 -6.08 24.19 -3.09
C ALA A 299 -7.36 25.04 -3.13
N ASN A 300 -8.06 25.18 -1.98
CA ASN A 300 -9.32 25.93 -1.86
C ASN A 300 -9.14 27.30 -1.19
N GLY A 301 -7.90 27.76 -0.99
CA GLY A 301 -7.59 29.00 -0.30
C GLY A 301 -6.87 28.81 1.04
N GLU A 302 -6.77 29.91 1.80
CA GLU A 302 -6.07 29.90 3.09
C GLU A 302 -7.02 29.52 4.24
N LEU A 303 -6.46 28.86 5.23
CA LEU A 303 -7.18 28.53 6.46
C LEU A 303 -6.23 28.42 7.65
N THR A 304 -6.69 28.81 8.83
CA THR A 304 -5.95 28.72 10.09
C THR A 304 -6.31 27.42 10.83
N ARG A 305 -5.33 26.67 11.30
CA ARG A 305 -5.53 25.41 12.03
C ARG A 305 -4.56 25.24 13.21
N PRO A 306 -5.00 24.56 14.28
CA PRO A 306 -4.11 24.18 15.36
C PRO A 306 -3.16 23.05 14.88
N VAL A 307 -1.91 23.10 15.32
CA VAL A 307 -0.85 22.15 14.93
C VAL A 307 -1.22 20.68 15.23
N VAL A 308 -2.00 20.43 16.27
CA VAL A 308 -2.46 19.06 16.63
C VAL A 308 -3.36 18.41 15.56
N LYS A 309 -3.98 19.22 14.69
CA LYS A 309 -4.77 18.76 13.55
C LYS A 309 -3.96 18.52 12.28
N LEU A 310 -2.64 18.68 12.34
CA LEU A 310 -1.73 18.55 11.20
C LEU A 310 -0.81 17.36 11.38
N VAL A 311 -0.40 16.81 10.26
CA VAL A 311 0.65 15.77 10.17
C VAL A 311 1.67 16.25 9.14
N PRO A 312 2.87 16.67 9.58
CA PRO A 312 3.90 17.12 8.67
C PRO A 312 4.42 15.95 7.82
N LEU A 313 4.60 16.19 6.54
CA LEU A 313 5.24 15.25 5.63
C LEU A 313 6.75 15.55 5.56
N PRO A 314 7.58 14.52 5.31
CA PRO A 314 8.99 14.72 4.99
C PRO A 314 9.13 15.65 3.76
N PRO A 315 10.21 16.46 3.68
CA PRO A 315 10.53 17.25 2.49
C PRO A 315 10.80 16.33 1.28
N ALA A 316 10.78 16.90 0.09
CA ALA A 316 11.20 16.17 -1.11
C ALA A 316 12.66 15.74 -0.97
N ASP A 317 12.96 14.49 -1.36
CA ASP A 317 14.36 14.02 -1.37
C ASP A 317 15.02 14.52 -2.65
N THR A 318 15.76 15.62 -2.54
CA THR A 318 16.47 16.29 -3.64
C THR A 318 17.45 15.36 -4.36
N ARG A 319 17.85 14.24 -3.73
CA ARG A 319 18.77 13.26 -4.33
C ARG A 319 18.10 12.33 -5.36
N ALA A 320 16.77 12.31 -5.45
CA ALA A 320 16.03 11.46 -6.37
C ALA A 320 15.76 12.12 -7.75
N GLN A 321 16.16 13.39 -7.95
CA GLN A 321 15.86 14.16 -9.15
C GLN A 321 16.98 14.20 -10.20
N GLU A 322 18.11 13.54 -9.98
CA GLU A 322 19.10 13.38 -11.07
C GLU A 322 18.54 12.40 -12.12
N PRO A 323 18.32 12.85 -13.37
CA PRO A 323 17.88 11.97 -14.42
C PRO A 323 18.94 10.90 -14.64
N VAL A 324 18.55 9.63 -14.58
CA VAL A 324 19.38 8.53 -15.05
C VAL A 324 19.60 8.76 -16.54
N THR A 325 20.71 9.38 -16.90
CA THR A 325 21.17 9.46 -18.28
C THR A 325 21.46 8.03 -18.71
N CYS A 326 20.55 7.46 -19.48
CA CYS A 326 20.82 6.21 -20.20
C CYS A 326 21.97 6.44 -21.16
N MET A 327 23.15 5.89 -20.85
CA MET A 327 24.20 5.58 -21.83
C MET A 327 23.99 4.15 -22.34
#